data_44819cfe98a250b844001eecb6cac06e
#
_entry.id   44819cfe98a250b844001eecb6cac06e
#
_cell.length_a   1.000
_cell.length_b   1.000
_cell.length_c   1.000
_cell.angle_alpha   90.00
_cell.angle_beta   90.00
_cell.angle_gamma   90.00
#
_symmetry.space_group_name_H-M   'P 1'
#
loop_
_entity.id
_entity.type
_entity.pdbx_description
1 polymer ?
#
loop_
_entity_poly.entity_id
_entity_poly.type
_entity_poly.pdbx_seq_one_letter_code
_entity_poly.pdbx_strand_id
1 'polypeptide(L)'
;MHPPLPHVVLLANALAGLQAPGMDPDVPARLGTNIAQLREARGMTQQQMARLAGVPRATWANLESGSANPTLSVLHRAATALQVTMEELIRAPRPAVKHFPASTVPVKTRGSVAIRKLLPDPIPGMEIDRMELPVGARLVGIPHVPGTTEYLTCERGTMVLVASGESWTLAPGDVVVFRGDQRHSYGNAGDKVAIGYSVVLLARVP
;
A
#
# COMPACT_ATOMS: atom_id res chain seq x y z
N MET A 1 36.04 -38.06 25.89
CA MET A 1 34.73 -37.51 25.52
C MET A 1 34.87 -35.98 25.45
N HIS A 2 34.97 -35.40 24.27
CA HIS A 2 35.14 -33.93 24.10
C HIS A 2 33.77 -33.28 24.05
N PRO A 3 33.56 -32.16 24.75
CA PRO A 3 32.29 -31.42 24.63
C PRO A 3 32.17 -30.82 23.24
N PRO A 4 30.95 -30.71 22.68
CA PRO A 4 30.73 -30.13 21.35
C PRO A 4 31.04 -28.63 21.36
N LEU A 5 31.60 -28.15 20.25
CA LEU A 5 32.00 -26.76 20.04
C LEU A 5 30.79 -25.81 20.12
N PRO A 6 30.93 -24.62 20.74
CA PRO A 6 29.80 -23.70 21.03
C PRO A 6 29.03 -23.20 19.80
N HIS A 7 29.65 -23.22 18.62
CA HIS A 7 28.97 -22.77 17.37
C HIS A 7 27.95 -23.79 16.83
N VAL A 8 28.07 -25.08 17.22
CA VAL A 8 27.08 -26.09 16.78
C VAL A 8 25.79 -25.96 17.58
N VAL A 9 25.84 -25.51 18.82
CA VAL A 9 24.67 -25.28 19.67
C VAL A 9 23.92 -24.00 19.22
N LEU A 10 24.63 -22.97 18.75
CA LEU A 10 24.01 -21.73 18.24
C LEU A 10 23.24 -21.96 16.91
N LEU A 11 23.78 -22.81 16.03
CA LEU A 11 23.10 -23.19 14.78
C LEU A 11 21.86 -24.04 15.01
N ALA A 12 21.91 -24.97 15.98
CA ALA A 12 20.75 -25.79 16.33
C ALA A 12 19.59 -24.97 16.92
N ASN A 13 19.89 -23.96 17.75
CA ASN A 13 18.87 -23.07 18.31
C ASN A 13 18.33 -22.06 17.27
N ALA A 14 19.11 -21.64 16.26
CA ALA A 14 18.64 -20.80 15.17
C ALA A 14 17.71 -21.54 14.20
N LEU A 15 17.87 -22.86 14.05
CA LEU A 15 17.02 -23.70 13.20
C LEU A 15 15.74 -24.16 13.92
N ALA A 16 15.71 -24.19 15.25
CA ALA A 16 14.50 -24.55 16.01
C ALA A 16 13.38 -23.51 15.95
N GLY A 17 13.67 -22.28 15.46
CA GLY A 17 12.68 -21.23 15.22
C GLY A 17 12.17 -21.14 13.78
N LEU A 18 12.76 -21.89 12.85
CA LEU A 18 12.27 -22.03 11.48
C LEU A 18 11.18 -23.11 11.44
N GLN A 19 10.00 -22.79 11.96
CA GLN A 19 8.81 -23.51 11.53
C GLN A 19 8.73 -23.34 10.00
N ALA A 20 8.77 -24.44 9.25
CA ALA A 20 8.38 -24.44 7.86
C ALA A 20 7.04 -23.66 7.79
N PRO A 21 6.85 -22.74 6.84
CA PRO A 21 5.57 -22.06 6.71
C PRO A 21 4.53 -23.16 6.45
N GLY A 22 3.88 -23.61 7.53
CA GLY A 22 2.73 -24.47 7.46
C GLY A 22 1.75 -23.75 6.55
N MET A 23 1.18 -24.49 5.60
CA MET A 23 0.09 -23.97 4.78
C MET A 23 -0.91 -23.34 5.74
N ASP A 24 -1.11 -22.03 5.64
CA ASP A 24 -2.04 -21.29 6.49
C ASP A 24 -3.41 -21.98 6.36
N PRO A 25 -3.92 -22.63 7.44
CA PRO A 25 -5.13 -23.46 7.36
C PRO A 25 -6.38 -22.68 6.95
N ASP A 26 -6.25 -21.36 6.86
CA ASP A 26 -7.33 -20.45 6.58
C ASP A 26 -7.45 -20.05 5.08
N VAL A 27 -6.52 -20.46 4.22
CA VAL A 27 -6.55 -20.11 2.79
C VAL A 27 -7.83 -20.55 2.07
N PRO A 28 -8.36 -21.78 2.25
CA PRO A 28 -9.61 -22.17 1.61
C PRO A 28 -10.82 -21.37 2.10
N ALA A 29 -10.90 -21.07 3.39
CA ALA A 29 -11.97 -20.26 3.98
C ALA A 29 -11.90 -18.80 3.47
N ARG A 30 -10.71 -18.22 3.39
CA ARG A 30 -10.48 -16.88 2.81
C ARG A 30 -10.86 -16.83 1.34
N LEU A 31 -10.44 -17.83 0.56
CA LEU A 31 -10.80 -17.96 -0.84
C LEU A 31 -12.32 -17.95 -1.01
N GLY A 32 -13.03 -18.78 -0.23
CA GLY A 32 -14.48 -18.85 -0.28
C GLY A 32 -15.15 -17.53 0.04
N THR A 33 -14.72 -16.86 1.12
CA THR A 33 -15.23 -15.56 1.53
C THR A 33 -15.01 -14.50 0.44
N ASN A 34 -13.80 -14.42 -0.12
CA ASN A 34 -13.47 -13.43 -1.16
C ASN A 34 -14.30 -13.65 -2.43
N ILE A 35 -14.44 -14.91 -2.88
CA ILE A 35 -15.24 -15.24 -4.06
C ILE A 35 -16.72 -14.86 -3.85
N ALA A 36 -17.31 -15.19 -2.69
CA ALA A 36 -18.68 -14.84 -2.37
C ALA A 36 -18.89 -13.32 -2.35
N GLN A 37 -18.04 -12.59 -1.65
CA GLN A 37 -18.12 -11.11 -1.58
C GLN A 37 -17.98 -10.45 -2.96
N LEU A 38 -17.03 -10.91 -3.78
CA LEU A 38 -16.83 -10.37 -5.12
C LEU A 38 -18.02 -10.66 -6.05
N ARG A 39 -18.65 -11.83 -5.93
CA ARG A 39 -19.88 -12.17 -6.67
C ARG A 39 -21.06 -11.28 -6.23
N GLU A 40 -21.26 -11.16 -4.92
CA GLU A 40 -22.35 -10.36 -4.36
C GLU A 40 -22.24 -8.88 -4.70
N ALA A 41 -21.03 -8.33 -4.65
CA ALA A 41 -20.75 -6.96 -5.07
C ALA A 41 -21.11 -6.69 -6.53
N ARG A 42 -21.17 -7.75 -7.37
CA ARG A 42 -21.61 -7.67 -8.78
C ARG A 42 -23.10 -7.99 -8.98
N GLY A 43 -23.83 -8.25 -7.90
CA GLY A 43 -25.26 -8.61 -7.97
C GLY A 43 -25.54 -9.95 -8.67
N MET A 44 -24.54 -10.84 -8.74
CA MET A 44 -24.62 -12.09 -9.51
C MET A 44 -24.97 -13.29 -8.62
N THR A 45 -25.75 -14.22 -9.19
CA THR A 45 -26.01 -15.52 -8.57
C THR A 45 -24.84 -16.47 -8.77
N GLN A 46 -24.72 -17.49 -7.91
CA GLN A 46 -23.74 -18.58 -8.08
C GLN A 46 -23.86 -19.26 -9.46
N GLN A 47 -25.09 -19.44 -9.96
CA GLN A 47 -25.34 -20.04 -11.27
C GLN A 47 -24.77 -19.19 -12.43
N GLN A 48 -24.94 -17.87 -12.33
CA GLN A 48 -24.42 -16.95 -13.35
C GLN A 48 -22.89 -16.93 -13.33
N MET A 49 -22.28 -16.85 -12.15
CA MET A 49 -20.83 -16.85 -12.03
C MET A 49 -20.21 -18.19 -12.46
N ALA A 50 -20.82 -19.32 -12.12
CA ALA A 50 -20.37 -20.63 -12.56
C ALA A 50 -20.36 -20.74 -14.10
N ARG A 51 -21.39 -20.19 -14.78
CA ARG A 51 -21.44 -20.12 -16.25
C ARG A 51 -20.31 -19.26 -16.81
N LEU A 52 -20.08 -18.08 -16.26
CA LEU A 52 -19.00 -17.20 -16.70
C LEU A 52 -17.62 -17.83 -16.51
N ALA A 53 -17.41 -18.53 -15.40
CA ALA A 53 -16.18 -19.24 -15.10
C ALA A 53 -16.02 -20.54 -15.89
N GLY A 54 -17.08 -21.01 -16.60
CA GLY A 54 -17.05 -22.29 -17.30
C GLY A 54 -16.88 -23.50 -16.38
N VAL A 55 -17.45 -23.42 -15.15
CA VAL A 55 -17.40 -24.51 -14.16
C VAL A 55 -18.83 -24.95 -13.77
N PRO A 56 -19.03 -26.21 -13.31
CA PRO A 56 -20.31 -26.61 -12.72
C PRO A 56 -20.72 -25.73 -11.55
N ARG A 57 -22.04 -25.49 -11.38
CA ARG A 57 -22.56 -24.73 -10.22
C ARG A 57 -22.11 -25.32 -8.88
N ALA A 58 -22.09 -26.67 -8.77
CA ALA A 58 -21.62 -27.33 -7.55
C ALA A 58 -20.15 -26.98 -7.23
N THR A 59 -19.28 -26.92 -8.26
CA THR A 59 -17.89 -26.50 -8.10
C THR A 59 -17.82 -25.07 -7.59
N TRP A 60 -18.62 -24.15 -8.13
CA TRP A 60 -18.66 -22.76 -7.66
C TRP A 60 -19.16 -22.67 -6.21
N ALA A 61 -20.21 -23.38 -5.86
CA ALA A 61 -20.74 -23.42 -4.49
C ALA A 61 -19.70 -23.96 -3.49
N ASN A 62 -18.94 -25.00 -3.88
CA ASN A 62 -17.84 -25.52 -3.06
C ASN A 62 -16.68 -24.53 -2.90
N LEU A 63 -16.39 -23.71 -3.93
CA LEU A 63 -15.41 -22.62 -3.79
C LEU A 63 -15.85 -21.60 -2.75
N GLU A 64 -17.11 -21.15 -2.81
CA GLU A 64 -17.63 -20.14 -1.87
C GLU A 64 -17.77 -20.67 -0.43
N SER A 65 -18.03 -21.96 -0.26
CA SER A 65 -18.11 -22.57 1.08
C SER A 65 -16.74 -22.73 1.75
N GLY A 66 -15.65 -22.51 1.04
CA GLY A 66 -14.29 -22.74 1.55
C GLY A 66 -13.94 -24.23 1.74
N SER A 67 -14.82 -25.15 1.31
CA SER A 67 -14.60 -26.61 1.42
C SER A 67 -13.78 -27.18 0.25
N ALA A 68 -13.55 -26.40 -0.80
CA ALA A 68 -12.83 -26.83 -1.99
C ALA A 68 -11.32 -26.62 -1.87
N ASN A 69 -10.57 -27.58 -2.41
CA ASN A 69 -9.18 -27.40 -2.78
C ASN A 69 -9.11 -27.33 -4.32
N PRO A 70 -9.29 -26.14 -4.91
CA PRO A 70 -9.39 -26.01 -6.35
C PRO A 70 -8.04 -26.26 -7.02
N THR A 71 -8.10 -26.85 -8.23
CA THR A 71 -6.93 -26.86 -9.10
C THR A 71 -6.59 -25.43 -9.54
N LEU A 72 -5.34 -25.19 -9.92
CA LEU A 72 -4.90 -23.90 -10.45
C LEU A 72 -5.76 -23.45 -11.64
N SER A 73 -6.20 -24.36 -12.50
CA SER A 73 -7.08 -24.07 -13.63
C SER A 73 -8.45 -23.55 -13.18
N VAL A 74 -9.05 -24.16 -12.16
CA VAL A 74 -10.35 -23.72 -11.63
C VAL A 74 -10.20 -22.35 -10.96
N LEU A 75 -9.12 -22.14 -10.19
CA LEU A 75 -8.83 -20.86 -9.54
C LEU A 75 -8.63 -19.75 -10.59
N HIS A 76 -7.89 -20.01 -11.65
CA HIS A 76 -7.68 -19.05 -12.73
C HIS A 76 -9.00 -18.67 -13.42
N ARG A 77 -9.88 -19.66 -13.71
CA ARG A 77 -11.20 -19.40 -14.30
C ARG A 77 -12.08 -18.55 -13.39
N ALA A 78 -12.06 -18.81 -12.07
CA ALA A 78 -12.78 -18.01 -11.09
C ALA A 78 -12.27 -16.57 -11.06
N ALA A 79 -10.95 -16.36 -11.03
CA ALA A 79 -10.32 -15.05 -11.06
C ALA A 79 -10.69 -14.27 -12.33
N THR A 80 -10.62 -14.91 -13.49
CA THR A 80 -11.00 -14.32 -14.78
C THR A 80 -12.47 -13.91 -14.80
N ALA A 81 -13.38 -14.79 -14.35
CA ALA A 81 -14.81 -14.50 -14.30
C ALA A 81 -15.14 -13.35 -13.34
N LEU A 82 -14.40 -13.24 -12.25
CA LEU A 82 -14.49 -12.14 -11.27
C LEU A 82 -13.67 -10.90 -11.66
N GLN A 83 -12.91 -10.94 -12.77
CA GLN A 83 -12.05 -9.83 -13.21
C GLN A 83 -11.08 -9.33 -12.12
N VAL A 84 -10.47 -10.26 -11.40
CA VAL A 84 -9.46 -10.02 -10.37
C VAL A 84 -8.24 -10.89 -10.59
N THR A 85 -7.16 -10.65 -9.88
CA THR A 85 -6.00 -11.54 -9.88
C THR A 85 -6.22 -12.75 -8.97
N MET A 86 -5.53 -13.87 -9.22
CA MET A 86 -5.56 -15.03 -8.32
C MET A 86 -5.05 -14.66 -6.93
N GLU A 87 -4.09 -13.73 -6.84
CA GLU A 87 -3.58 -13.22 -5.59
C GLU A 87 -4.69 -12.53 -4.77
N GLU A 88 -5.54 -11.75 -5.41
CA GLU A 88 -6.69 -11.11 -4.73
C GLU A 88 -7.67 -12.13 -4.17
N LEU A 89 -7.87 -13.26 -4.85
CA LEU A 89 -8.77 -14.32 -4.36
C LEU A 89 -8.26 -14.97 -3.07
N ILE A 90 -6.95 -15.12 -2.89
CA ILE A 90 -6.36 -15.80 -1.73
C ILE A 90 -5.86 -14.83 -0.64
N ARG A 91 -5.87 -13.52 -0.92
CA ARG A 91 -5.44 -12.50 0.04
C ARG A 91 -6.34 -12.51 1.28
N ALA A 92 -5.75 -12.24 2.45
CA ALA A 92 -6.54 -12.05 3.66
C ALA A 92 -7.62 -10.97 3.44
N PRO A 93 -8.89 -11.20 3.87
CA PRO A 93 -9.98 -10.24 3.71
C PRO A 93 -9.54 -8.89 4.27
N ARG A 94 -9.61 -7.85 3.46
CA ARG A 94 -9.37 -6.49 3.94
C ARG A 94 -10.67 -5.97 4.53
N PRO A 95 -10.66 -5.38 5.72
CA PRO A 95 -11.84 -4.71 6.22
C PRO A 95 -12.27 -3.64 5.20
N ALA A 96 -13.58 -3.55 4.94
CA ALA A 96 -14.13 -2.58 3.98
C ALA A 96 -13.78 -1.13 4.35
N VAL A 97 -13.54 -0.88 5.65
CA VAL A 97 -13.13 0.42 6.20
C VAL A 97 -12.08 0.18 7.29
N LYS A 98 -10.98 0.94 7.21
CA LYS A 98 -10.01 1.05 8.30
C LYS A 98 -10.00 2.52 8.76
N HIS A 99 -10.34 2.74 10.01
CA HIS A 99 -10.25 4.07 10.61
C HIS A 99 -8.96 4.19 11.41
N PHE A 100 -8.18 5.21 11.11
CA PHE A 100 -6.94 5.56 11.81
C PHE A 100 -7.14 6.91 12.52
N PRO A 101 -7.40 6.93 13.82
CA PRO A 101 -7.47 8.18 14.57
C PRO A 101 -6.21 9.03 14.39
N ALA A 102 -6.34 10.35 14.36
CA ALA A 102 -5.21 11.26 14.16
C ALA A 102 -4.06 11.04 15.16
N SER A 103 -4.37 10.61 16.38
CA SER A 103 -3.41 10.28 17.43
C SER A 103 -2.57 9.03 17.14
N THR A 104 -3.04 8.13 16.27
CA THR A 104 -2.35 6.89 15.91
C THR A 104 -1.51 7.02 14.64
N VAL A 105 -1.72 8.09 13.87
CA VAL A 105 -0.94 8.36 12.66
C VAL A 105 0.34 9.11 13.05
N PRO A 106 1.52 8.51 12.85
CA PRO A 106 2.76 9.10 13.32
C PRO A 106 3.08 10.42 12.62
N VAL A 107 3.55 11.38 13.41
CA VAL A 107 4.12 12.65 12.93
C VAL A 107 5.63 12.58 13.13
N LYS A 108 6.39 12.80 12.07
CA LYS A 108 7.85 12.93 12.11
C LYS A 108 8.22 14.40 11.96
N THR A 109 9.27 14.83 12.67
CA THR A 109 9.80 16.18 12.54
C THR A 109 11.14 16.12 11.80
N ARG A 110 11.33 16.99 10.81
CA ARG A 110 12.60 17.22 10.11
C ARG A 110 12.93 18.72 10.19
N GLY A 111 13.91 19.08 11.01
CA GLY A 111 14.11 20.47 11.39
C GLY A 111 12.89 21.00 12.14
N SER A 112 12.34 22.12 11.69
CA SER A 112 11.10 22.69 12.24
C SER A 112 9.81 22.19 11.54
N VAL A 113 9.92 21.37 10.50
CA VAL A 113 8.77 20.92 9.68
C VAL A 113 8.19 19.64 10.26
N ALA A 114 6.88 19.64 10.52
CA ALA A 114 6.14 18.44 10.91
C ALA A 114 5.59 17.74 9.67
N ILE A 115 5.82 16.43 9.58
CA ILE A 115 5.40 15.57 8.45
C ILE A 115 4.55 14.45 9.00
N ARG A 116 3.32 14.35 8.53
CA ARG A 116 2.39 13.27 8.84
C ARG A 116 2.19 12.39 7.62
N LYS A 117 2.51 11.10 7.74
CA LYS A 117 2.25 10.10 6.70
C LYS A 117 0.74 9.79 6.65
N LEU A 118 0.08 10.01 5.51
CA LEU A 118 -1.37 9.81 5.36
C LEU A 118 -1.74 8.44 4.77
N LEU A 119 -0.77 7.58 4.54
CA LEU A 119 -0.97 6.17 4.19
C LEU A 119 -0.48 5.28 5.35
N PRO A 120 -1.24 5.18 6.46
CA PRO A 120 -0.90 4.28 7.56
C PRO A 120 -1.04 2.80 7.16
N ASP A 121 -1.84 2.51 6.12
CA ASP A 121 -1.90 1.23 5.41
C ASP A 121 -1.15 1.41 4.08
N PRO A 122 0.11 0.95 3.96
CA PRO A 122 0.96 1.27 2.83
C PRO A 122 0.42 0.75 1.50
N ILE A 123 0.45 1.58 0.47
CA ILE A 123 0.20 1.20 -0.92
C ILE A 123 1.56 1.15 -1.62
N PRO A 124 1.96 -0.01 -2.18
CA PRO A 124 3.23 -0.10 -2.89
C PRO A 124 3.36 0.95 -4.00
N GLY A 125 4.47 1.67 -3.99
CA GLY A 125 4.74 2.71 -4.98
C GLY A 125 4.02 4.04 -4.75
N MET A 126 3.34 4.24 -3.62
CA MET A 126 2.66 5.48 -3.30
C MET A 126 3.02 5.99 -1.90
N GLU A 127 3.27 7.29 -1.79
CA GLU A 127 3.39 7.97 -0.50
C GLU A 127 2.53 9.23 -0.51
N ILE A 128 1.92 9.56 0.61
CA ILE A 128 1.18 10.80 0.81
C ILE A 128 1.62 11.40 2.14
N ASP A 129 2.20 12.59 2.07
CA ASP A 129 2.70 13.33 3.21
C ASP A 129 1.95 14.65 3.36
N ARG A 130 1.42 14.91 4.54
CA ARG A 130 0.97 16.23 4.93
C ARG A 130 2.09 16.94 5.68
N MET A 131 2.46 18.10 5.21
CA MET A 131 3.55 18.90 5.77
C MET A 131 3.01 20.17 6.42
N GLU A 132 3.50 20.50 7.61
CA GLU A 132 3.30 21.79 8.26
C GLU A 132 4.65 22.50 8.35
N LEU A 133 4.76 23.61 7.63
CA LEU A 133 5.97 24.41 7.56
C LEU A 133 5.77 25.73 8.34
N PRO A 134 6.45 25.93 9.46
CA PRO A 134 6.53 27.25 10.10
C PRO A 134 7.04 28.33 9.13
N VAL A 135 6.83 29.59 9.50
CA VAL A 135 7.33 30.75 8.74
C VAL A 135 8.83 30.64 8.52
N GLY A 136 9.29 30.81 7.29
CA GLY A 136 10.69 30.69 6.89
C GLY A 136 11.28 29.28 6.93
N ALA A 137 10.47 28.28 7.29
CA ALA A 137 10.95 26.89 7.30
C ALA A 137 11.24 26.37 5.88
N ARG A 138 12.24 25.50 5.80
CA ARG A 138 12.60 24.78 4.58
C ARG A 138 12.82 23.31 4.87
N LEU A 139 12.27 22.46 4.03
CA LEU A 139 12.44 21.03 4.03
C LEU A 139 13.13 20.59 2.74
N VAL A 140 14.31 19.99 2.84
CA VAL A 140 15.00 19.39 1.69
C VAL A 140 14.39 18.01 1.42
N GLY A 141 13.85 17.82 0.23
CA GLY A 141 13.34 16.53 -0.24
C GLY A 141 14.48 15.53 -0.49
N ILE A 142 14.14 14.26 -0.44
CA ILE A 142 15.06 13.18 -0.79
C ILE A 142 14.71 12.76 -2.22
N PRO A 143 15.64 12.84 -3.19
CA PRO A 143 15.37 12.34 -4.53
C PRO A 143 14.96 10.87 -4.51
N HIS A 144 13.89 10.56 -5.19
CA HIS A 144 13.34 9.20 -5.32
C HIS A 144 14.03 8.43 -6.47
N VAL A 145 13.56 7.21 -6.72
CA VAL A 145 14.04 6.41 -7.86
C VAL A 145 13.69 7.09 -9.20
N PRO A 146 14.50 6.91 -10.25
CA PRO A 146 14.25 7.50 -11.56
C PRO A 146 12.84 7.17 -12.09
N GLY A 147 12.18 8.16 -12.69
CA GLY A 147 10.83 8.04 -13.21
C GLY A 147 9.72 8.30 -12.20
N THR A 148 10.06 8.65 -10.95
CA THR A 148 9.09 9.05 -9.93
C THR A 148 8.45 10.39 -10.29
N THR A 149 7.12 10.43 -10.17
CA THR A 149 6.34 11.67 -10.29
C THR A 149 5.86 12.09 -8.91
N GLU A 150 5.94 13.39 -8.63
CA GLU A 150 5.46 13.96 -7.39
C GLU A 150 4.51 15.13 -7.66
N TYR A 151 3.43 15.18 -6.89
CA TYR A 151 2.45 16.24 -6.86
C TYR A 151 2.59 16.98 -5.54
N LEU A 152 2.66 18.31 -5.59
CA LEU A 152 2.59 19.15 -4.41
C LEU A 152 1.39 20.08 -4.53
N THR A 153 0.57 20.13 -3.47
CA THR A 153 -0.52 21.10 -3.37
C THR A 153 -0.41 21.89 -2.07
N CYS A 154 -0.77 23.15 -2.13
CA CYS A 154 -0.88 24.04 -0.98
C CYS A 154 -2.33 24.07 -0.49
N GLU A 155 -2.57 23.71 0.79
CA GLU A 155 -3.88 23.84 1.45
C GLU A 155 -4.03 25.23 2.10
N ARG A 156 -2.95 25.68 2.77
CA ARG A 156 -2.98 26.91 3.58
C ARG A 156 -1.62 27.59 3.58
N GLY A 157 -1.65 28.92 3.63
CA GLY A 157 -0.44 29.75 3.67
C GLY A 157 0.18 29.88 2.27
N THR A 158 1.48 30.03 2.18
CA THR A 158 2.22 30.18 0.92
C THR A 158 3.38 29.21 0.91
N MET A 159 3.34 28.24 0.00
CA MET A 159 4.42 27.29 -0.17
C MET A 159 5.33 27.67 -1.33
N VAL A 160 6.58 27.29 -1.23
CA VAL A 160 7.55 27.41 -2.33
C VAL A 160 8.13 26.03 -2.62
N LEU A 161 8.05 25.60 -3.87
CA LEU A 161 8.80 24.46 -4.38
C LEU A 161 10.04 24.99 -5.10
N VAL A 162 11.19 24.43 -4.79
CA VAL A 162 12.41 24.59 -5.59
C VAL A 162 12.76 23.23 -6.15
N ALA A 163 12.79 23.08 -7.48
CA ALA A 163 13.13 21.83 -8.15
C ALA A 163 13.91 22.16 -9.42
N SER A 164 14.97 21.40 -9.74
CA SER A 164 15.85 21.62 -10.91
C SER A 164 16.40 23.06 -11.04
N GLY A 165 16.56 23.76 -9.95
CA GLY A 165 17.04 25.17 -9.96
C GLY A 165 15.95 26.20 -10.23
N GLU A 166 14.72 25.81 -10.52
CA GLU A 166 13.58 26.70 -10.66
C GLU A 166 12.75 26.77 -9.37
N SER A 167 12.00 27.85 -9.19
CA SER A 167 11.20 28.11 -7.99
C SER A 167 9.77 28.44 -8.36
N TRP A 168 8.81 27.78 -7.71
CA TRP A 168 7.36 28.01 -7.87
C TRP A 168 6.75 28.37 -6.53
N THR A 169 6.01 29.44 -6.51
CA THR A 169 5.22 29.85 -5.33
C THR A 169 3.79 29.35 -5.50
N LEU A 170 3.27 28.65 -4.50
CA LEU A 170 1.94 28.08 -4.50
C LEU A 170 1.06 28.79 -3.49
N ALA A 171 -0.05 29.32 -3.95
CA ALA A 171 -1.17 29.78 -3.14
C ALA A 171 -2.10 28.61 -2.77
N PRO A 172 -3.01 28.79 -1.79
CA PRO A 172 -4.00 27.75 -1.46
C PRO A 172 -4.82 27.31 -2.68
N GLY A 173 -4.86 25.99 -2.91
CA GLY A 173 -5.51 25.36 -4.05
C GLY A 173 -4.61 25.10 -5.25
N ASP A 174 -3.43 25.70 -5.30
CA ASP A 174 -2.47 25.43 -6.38
C ASP A 174 -1.91 24.01 -6.30
N VAL A 175 -1.67 23.42 -7.49
CA VAL A 175 -1.03 22.12 -7.65
C VAL A 175 0.12 22.26 -8.62
N VAL A 176 1.28 21.71 -8.26
CA VAL A 176 2.42 21.56 -9.15
C VAL A 176 2.80 20.09 -9.26
N VAL A 177 3.19 19.68 -10.46
CA VAL A 177 3.65 18.33 -10.75
C VAL A 177 5.10 18.41 -11.20
N PHE A 178 5.96 17.57 -10.63
CA PHE A 178 7.38 17.57 -10.96
C PHE A 178 7.98 16.17 -10.87
N ARG A 179 9.18 16.03 -11.38
CA ARG A 179 9.95 14.80 -11.28
C ARG A 179 10.52 14.68 -9.86
N GLY A 180 10.06 13.69 -9.10
CA GLY A 180 10.52 13.44 -7.74
C GLY A 180 11.92 12.83 -7.64
N ASP A 181 12.52 12.42 -8.75
CA ASP A 181 13.87 11.82 -8.82
C ASP A 181 15.01 12.87 -8.86
N GLN A 182 14.69 14.14 -8.83
CA GLN A 182 15.64 15.25 -8.83
C GLN A 182 15.75 15.93 -7.46
N ARG A 183 16.77 16.76 -7.28
CA ARG A 183 16.90 17.58 -6.07
C ARG A 183 15.75 18.58 -6.01
N HIS A 184 15.07 18.60 -4.88
CA HIS A 184 13.96 19.51 -4.63
C HIS A 184 13.88 19.92 -3.15
N SER A 185 13.18 20.97 -2.85
CA SER A 185 12.88 21.38 -1.49
C SER A 185 11.57 22.15 -1.43
N TYR A 186 10.94 22.06 -0.27
CA TYR A 186 9.71 22.79 0.06
C TYR A 186 10.04 23.90 1.05
N GLY A 187 9.42 25.03 0.90
CA GLY A 187 9.60 26.19 1.77
C GLY A 187 8.29 26.86 2.12
N ASN A 188 8.32 27.68 3.15
CA ASN A 188 7.25 28.61 3.46
C ASN A 188 7.78 30.04 3.31
N ALA A 189 7.25 30.77 2.32
CA ALA A 189 7.58 32.18 2.06
C ALA A 189 6.52 33.14 2.58
N GLY A 190 5.47 32.65 3.24
CA GLY A 190 4.42 33.46 3.83
C GLY A 190 4.71 33.90 5.27
N ASP A 191 3.76 34.60 5.84
CA ASP A 191 3.77 35.16 7.21
C ASP A 191 3.05 34.26 8.23
N LYS A 192 2.50 33.13 7.80
CA LYS A 192 1.77 32.14 8.61
C LYS A 192 2.27 30.74 8.31
N VAL A 193 1.94 29.79 9.18
CA VAL A 193 2.23 28.36 8.92
C VAL A 193 1.61 27.95 7.59
N ALA A 194 2.42 27.38 6.72
CA ALA A 194 1.96 26.78 5.47
C ALA A 194 1.66 25.28 5.69
N ILE A 195 0.58 24.83 5.07
CA ILE A 195 0.16 23.43 5.06
C ILE A 195 0.04 22.98 3.61
N GLY A 196 0.64 21.86 3.31
CA GLY A 196 0.52 21.27 1.98
C GLY A 196 0.68 19.75 2.01
N TYR A 197 0.40 19.15 0.88
CA TYR A 197 0.48 17.71 0.69
C TYR A 197 1.39 17.38 -0.48
N SER A 198 2.29 16.43 -0.23
CA SER A 198 3.07 15.77 -1.27
C SER A 198 2.47 14.40 -1.52
N VAL A 199 2.23 14.08 -2.79
CA VAL A 199 1.83 12.76 -3.28
C VAL A 199 2.92 12.26 -4.20
N VAL A 200 3.59 11.19 -3.80
CA VAL A 200 4.69 10.58 -4.53
C VAL A 200 4.22 9.30 -5.19
N LEU A 201 4.40 9.19 -6.49
CA LEU A 201 4.16 7.99 -7.28
C LEU A 201 5.51 7.45 -7.74
N LEU A 202 6.01 6.44 -7.02
CA LEU A 202 7.28 5.79 -7.34
C LEU A 202 7.16 5.04 -8.67
N ALA A 203 8.17 5.18 -9.51
CA ALA A 203 8.25 4.34 -10.70
C ALA A 203 8.31 2.86 -10.30
N ARG A 204 7.61 2.01 -11.04
CA ARG A 204 7.77 0.57 -10.88
C ARG A 204 9.16 0.20 -11.37
N VAL A 205 9.97 -0.36 -10.48
CA VAL A 205 11.21 -1.01 -10.89
C VAL A 205 10.79 -2.29 -11.62
N PRO A 206 11.21 -2.50 -12.88
CA PRO A 206 10.86 -3.68 -13.65
C PRO A 206 11.39 -4.97 -13.02
#